data_cabd5fdfbbe0ef88185bf65e5621cd70
#
_entry.id   cabd5fdfbbe0ef88185bf65e5621cd70
#
_cell.length_a   1.000
_cell.length_b   1.000
_cell.length_c   1.000
_cell.angle_alpha   90.00
_cell.angle_beta   90.00
_cell.angle_gamma   90.00
#
_symmetry.space_group_name_H-M   'P 1'
#
loop_
_entity.id
_entity.type
_entity.pdbx_description
1 polymer ?
#
loop_
_entity_poly.entity_id
_entity_poly.type
_entity_poly.pdbx_seq_one_letter_code
_entity_poly.pdbx_strand_id
1 'polypeptide(L)'
;LKDRNNRDFCLGPTHEEVFTDIARNEIKSYKQLPVNLYQIQTKYRDERRPRFGVMRSREFIMKDAYSFDKDQAGLDLSYDKMHDAYVKIFNRCGIDAKCVAADSGAIGGSNSAEFMVKSEVGEDDVVFCSVCDYAANIEKAEATPEKAEVEELLEMEKVATPDSRG
;
A
#
# COMPACT_ATOMS: atom_id res chain seq x y z
N LEU A 1 -18.07 -18.33 7.17
CA LEU A 1 -19.52 -18.48 7.38
C LEU A 1 -20.06 -19.64 6.57
N LYS A 2 -21.22 -20.15 6.95
CA LYS A 2 -21.95 -21.17 6.17
C LYS A 2 -23.34 -20.63 5.83
N ASP A 3 -23.79 -20.88 4.61
CA ASP A 3 -25.18 -20.63 4.23
C ASP A 3 -26.09 -21.80 4.65
N ARG A 4 -27.42 -21.64 4.41
CA ARG A 4 -28.40 -22.67 4.70
C ARG A 4 -28.18 -24.00 3.96
N ASN A 5 -27.38 -24.00 2.90
CA ASN A 5 -27.02 -25.18 2.11
C ASN A 5 -25.62 -25.72 2.48
N ASN A 6 -25.05 -25.26 3.60
CA ASN A 6 -23.75 -25.64 4.12
C ASN A 6 -22.55 -25.27 3.20
N ARG A 7 -22.73 -24.29 2.30
CA ARG A 7 -21.66 -23.75 1.45
C ARG A 7 -20.85 -22.70 2.20
N ASP A 8 -19.56 -22.65 1.92
CA ASP A 8 -18.68 -21.68 2.52
C ASP A 8 -18.89 -20.27 1.95
N PHE A 9 -18.94 -19.30 2.84
CA PHE A 9 -19.01 -17.87 2.53
C PHE A 9 -17.91 -17.12 3.26
N CYS A 10 -17.35 -16.13 2.60
CA CYS A 10 -16.41 -15.17 3.16
C CYS A 10 -17.00 -13.75 3.08
N LEU A 11 -16.86 -12.99 4.15
CA LEU A 11 -17.09 -11.54 4.07
C LEU A 11 -15.91 -10.90 3.32
N GLY A 12 -16.21 -9.98 2.41
CA GLY A 12 -15.22 -9.42 1.51
C GLY A 12 -14.26 -8.43 2.19
N PRO A 13 -12.97 -8.78 2.38
CA PRO A 13 -11.97 -7.84 2.89
C PRO A 13 -11.44 -6.91 1.79
N THR A 14 -11.51 -7.36 0.55
CA THR A 14 -11.11 -6.68 -0.69
C THR A 14 -11.76 -7.37 -1.88
N HIS A 15 -11.80 -6.76 -3.05
CA HIS A 15 -12.54 -7.31 -4.18
C HIS A 15 -11.73 -7.44 -5.49
N GLU A 16 -10.39 -7.49 -5.44
CA GLU A 16 -9.56 -7.71 -6.63
C GLU A 16 -9.96 -8.97 -7.39
N GLU A 17 -10.14 -10.08 -6.68
CA GLU A 17 -10.53 -11.35 -7.28
C GLU A 17 -11.92 -11.29 -7.91
N VAL A 18 -12.87 -10.64 -7.24
CA VAL A 18 -14.24 -10.47 -7.75
C VAL A 18 -14.25 -9.65 -9.02
N PHE A 19 -13.55 -8.51 -9.06
CA PHE A 19 -13.45 -7.67 -10.25
C PHE A 19 -12.68 -8.33 -11.39
N THR A 20 -11.66 -9.10 -11.05
CA THR A 20 -10.93 -9.92 -12.05
C THR A 20 -11.83 -10.96 -12.67
N ASP A 21 -12.68 -11.61 -11.89
CA ASP A 21 -13.65 -12.58 -12.41
C ASP A 21 -14.72 -11.91 -13.30
N ILE A 22 -15.23 -10.76 -12.89
CA ILE A 22 -16.13 -9.94 -13.72
C ILE A 22 -15.44 -9.56 -15.03
N ALA A 23 -14.21 -9.03 -14.97
CA ALA A 23 -13.47 -8.65 -16.16
C ALA A 23 -13.23 -9.84 -17.11
N ARG A 24 -12.87 -11.00 -16.57
CA ARG A 24 -12.71 -12.25 -17.34
C ARG A 24 -13.98 -12.65 -18.09
N ASN A 25 -15.12 -12.46 -17.45
CA ASN A 25 -16.41 -12.87 -18.04
C ASN A 25 -17.00 -11.83 -18.99
N GLU A 26 -16.70 -10.53 -18.81
CA GLU A 26 -17.30 -9.44 -19.57
C GLU A 26 -16.41 -8.90 -20.69
N ILE A 27 -15.10 -8.88 -20.50
CA ILE A 27 -14.15 -8.38 -21.50
C ILE A 27 -13.84 -9.49 -22.50
N LYS A 28 -14.38 -9.38 -23.71
CA LYS A 28 -14.24 -10.39 -24.78
C LYS A 28 -13.19 -10.01 -25.83
N SER A 29 -12.68 -8.78 -25.79
CA SER A 29 -11.70 -8.30 -26.76
C SER A 29 -10.80 -7.24 -26.13
N TYR A 30 -9.52 -7.24 -26.50
CA TYR A 30 -8.57 -6.18 -26.13
C TYR A 30 -9.00 -4.78 -26.58
N LYS A 31 -9.92 -4.69 -27.56
CA LYS A 31 -10.48 -3.42 -28.02
C LYS A 31 -11.40 -2.75 -26.98
N GLN A 32 -11.84 -3.50 -25.98
CA GLN A 32 -12.63 -2.98 -24.85
C GLN A 32 -11.75 -2.35 -23.76
N LEU A 33 -10.43 -2.54 -23.83
CA LEU A 33 -9.48 -1.96 -22.91
C LEU A 33 -9.02 -0.56 -23.37
N PRO A 34 -8.68 0.36 -22.46
CA PRO A 34 -8.66 0.16 -21.01
C PRO A 34 -10.04 0.24 -20.37
N VAL A 35 -10.22 -0.46 -19.26
CA VAL A 35 -11.44 -0.40 -18.43
C VAL A 35 -11.05 -0.11 -16.99
N ASN A 36 -11.73 0.83 -16.35
CA ASN A 36 -11.60 1.09 -14.93
C ASN A 36 -12.96 0.88 -14.27
N LEU A 37 -13.06 -0.13 -13.43
CA LEU A 37 -14.26 -0.47 -12.67
C LEU A 37 -14.09 -0.01 -11.23
N TYR A 38 -15.15 0.51 -10.64
CA TYR A 38 -15.10 0.95 -9.24
C TYR A 38 -16.39 0.63 -8.51
N GLN A 39 -16.29 0.64 -7.21
CA GLN A 39 -17.45 0.55 -6.33
C GLN A 39 -17.27 1.41 -5.08
N ILE A 40 -18.38 1.69 -4.42
CA ILE A 40 -18.43 2.21 -3.05
C ILE A 40 -19.20 1.15 -2.26
N GLN A 41 -18.49 0.39 -1.45
CA GLN A 41 -19.03 -0.83 -0.84
C GLN A 41 -18.44 -1.07 0.55
N THR A 42 -19.21 -1.74 1.39
CA THR A 42 -18.75 -2.20 2.69
C THR A 42 -17.68 -3.27 2.54
N LYS A 43 -16.64 -3.16 3.34
CA LYS A 43 -15.58 -4.16 3.51
C LYS A 43 -15.54 -4.64 4.94
N TYR A 44 -15.05 -5.87 5.11
CA TYR A 44 -14.92 -6.52 6.42
C TYR A 44 -13.50 -7.03 6.58
N ARG A 45 -12.81 -6.56 7.63
CA ARG A 45 -11.46 -7.02 7.97
C ARG A 45 -11.41 -7.42 9.43
N ASP A 46 -10.74 -8.53 9.72
CA ASP A 46 -10.56 -9.01 11.10
C ASP A 46 -9.48 -8.20 11.83
N GLU A 47 -9.78 -6.93 12.05
CA GLU A 47 -8.90 -6.01 12.77
C GLU A 47 -8.77 -6.45 14.24
N ARG A 48 -7.56 -6.77 14.64
CA ARG A 48 -7.29 -7.24 16.01
C ARG A 48 -7.49 -6.16 17.06
N ARG A 49 -7.20 -4.90 16.72
CA ARG A 49 -7.26 -3.75 17.64
C ARG A 49 -8.00 -2.59 16.98
N PRO A 50 -9.33 -2.66 16.85
CA PRO A 50 -10.10 -1.50 16.39
C PRO A 50 -9.83 -0.29 17.27
N ARG A 51 -9.59 0.86 16.64
CA ARG A 51 -9.29 2.11 17.33
C ARG A 51 -9.57 3.33 16.47
N PHE A 52 -9.46 4.53 17.04
CA PHE A 52 -9.73 5.78 16.34
C PHE A 52 -11.14 5.87 15.72
N GLY A 53 -12.15 5.32 16.41
CA GLY A 53 -13.54 5.35 15.97
C GLY A 53 -13.71 4.60 14.64
N VAL A 54 -14.11 5.32 13.60
CA VAL A 54 -14.37 4.74 12.27
C VAL A 54 -13.11 4.56 11.41
N MET A 55 -11.96 5.09 11.82
CA MET A 55 -10.74 5.04 11.01
C MET A 55 -10.15 3.65 10.94
N ARG A 56 -10.24 2.87 12.02
CA ARG A 56 -9.72 1.50 12.08
C ARG A 56 -10.75 0.56 12.70
N SER A 57 -11.73 0.17 11.90
CA SER A 57 -12.86 -0.68 12.29
C SER A 57 -12.86 -1.99 11.52
N ARG A 58 -13.65 -2.95 11.98
CA ARG A 58 -13.81 -4.26 11.31
C ARG A 58 -14.79 -4.22 10.15
N GLU A 59 -15.68 -3.24 10.14
CA GLU A 59 -16.63 -2.97 9.07
C GLU A 59 -16.50 -1.49 8.69
N PHE A 60 -16.32 -1.21 7.40
CA PHE A 60 -16.14 0.15 6.89
C PHE A 60 -16.53 0.24 5.42
N ILE A 61 -16.86 1.46 4.98
CA ILE A 61 -17.14 1.73 3.58
C ILE A 61 -15.83 2.13 2.88
N MET A 62 -15.57 1.50 1.75
CA MET A 62 -14.42 1.78 0.91
C MET A 62 -14.89 2.17 -0.50
N LYS A 63 -14.23 3.15 -1.10
CA LYS A 63 -14.20 3.32 -2.54
C LYS A 63 -12.97 2.56 -3.03
N ASP A 64 -13.16 1.57 -3.82
CA ASP A 64 -12.11 0.80 -4.47
C ASP A 64 -12.31 0.81 -5.99
N ALA A 65 -11.20 0.85 -6.72
CA ALA A 65 -11.19 0.88 -8.18
C ALA A 65 -10.12 -0.08 -8.70
N TYR A 66 -10.42 -0.69 -9.84
CA TYR A 66 -9.61 -1.74 -10.47
C TYR A 66 -9.49 -1.44 -11.95
N SER A 67 -8.27 -1.20 -12.41
CA SER A 67 -7.99 -0.94 -13.82
C SER A 67 -7.51 -2.21 -14.51
N PHE A 68 -7.94 -2.36 -15.75
CA PHE A 68 -7.54 -3.43 -16.65
C PHE A 68 -7.05 -2.77 -17.93
N ASP A 69 -5.79 -2.98 -18.25
CA ASP A 69 -5.11 -2.32 -19.34
C ASP A 69 -4.52 -3.35 -20.30
N LYS A 70 -4.22 -2.91 -21.52
CA LYS A 70 -3.75 -3.79 -22.58
C LYS A 70 -2.27 -4.16 -22.41
N ASP A 71 -1.50 -3.21 -21.88
CA ASP A 71 -0.05 -3.29 -21.75
C ASP A 71 0.42 -2.44 -20.56
N GLN A 72 1.71 -2.52 -20.25
CA GLN A 72 2.30 -1.78 -19.13
C GLN A 72 2.14 -0.28 -19.29
N ALA A 73 2.33 0.27 -20.48
CA ALA A 73 2.18 1.71 -20.71
C ALA A 73 0.74 2.20 -20.45
N GLY A 74 -0.27 1.40 -20.80
CA GLY A 74 -1.66 1.66 -20.47
C GLY A 74 -1.89 1.63 -18.96
N LEU A 75 -1.33 0.62 -18.27
CA LEU A 75 -1.41 0.49 -16.82
C LEU A 75 -0.80 1.71 -16.11
N ASP A 76 0.39 2.12 -16.51
CA ASP A 76 1.07 3.29 -15.95
C ASP A 76 0.20 4.56 -16.13
N LEU A 77 -0.37 4.75 -17.32
CA LEU A 77 -1.27 5.87 -17.57
C LEU A 77 -2.55 5.82 -16.71
N SER A 78 -3.10 4.65 -16.47
CA SER A 78 -4.26 4.47 -15.59
C SER A 78 -3.89 4.78 -14.14
N TYR A 79 -2.71 4.37 -13.70
CA TYR A 79 -2.17 4.68 -12.39
C TYR A 79 -1.98 6.18 -12.18
N ASP A 80 -1.33 6.87 -13.13
CA ASP A 80 -1.11 8.32 -13.08
C ASP A 80 -2.43 9.10 -13.00
N LYS A 81 -3.43 8.70 -13.78
CA LYS A 81 -4.77 9.31 -13.71
C LYS A 81 -5.42 9.16 -12.34
N MET A 82 -5.26 8.00 -11.71
CA MET A 82 -5.77 7.76 -10.35
C MET A 82 -5.00 8.57 -9.32
N HIS A 83 -3.68 8.66 -9.43
CA HIS A 83 -2.84 9.52 -8.60
C HIS A 83 -3.32 10.98 -8.67
N ASP A 84 -3.46 11.53 -9.88
CA ASP A 84 -3.93 12.89 -10.08
C ASP A 84 -5.34 13.12 -9.52
N ALA A 85 -6.21 12.12 -9.63
CA ALA A 85 -7.55 12.18 -9.06
C ALA A 85 -7.49 12.28 -7.53
N TYR A 86 -6.64 11.49 -6.87
CA TYR A 86 -6.46 11.55 -5.42
C TYR A 86 -5.87 12.90 -4.98
N VAL A 87 -4.87 13.42 -5.66
CA VAL A 87 -4.33 14.76 -5.38
C VAL A 87 -5.45 15.82 -5.42
N LYS A 88 -6.30 15.78 -6.46
CA LYS A 88 -7.43 16.69 -6.56
C LYS A 88 -8.46 16.51 -5.44
N ILE A 89 -8.75 15.27 -5.06
CA ILE A 89 -9.68 14.96 -3.98
C ILE A 89 -9.18 15.55 -2.67
N PHE A 90 -7.93 15.26 -2.29
CA PHE A 90 -7.37 15.72 -1.02
C PHE A 90 -7.26 17.25 -0.98
N ASN A 91 -6.81 17.88 -2.07
CA ASN A 91 -6.78 19.34 -2.18
C ASN A 91 -8.17 19.98 -2.02
N ARG A 92 -9.21 19.39 -2.64
CA ARG A 92 -10.60 19.86 -2.48
C ARG A 92 -11.15 19.65 -1.08
N CYS A 93 -10.68 18.66 -0.36
CA CYS A 93 -11.00 18.43 1.06
C CYS A 93 -10.19 19.33 2.00
N GLY A 94 -9.26 20.15 1.50
CA GLY A 94 -8.38 20.99 2.31
C GLY A 94 -7.34 20.18 3.09
N ILE A 95 -6.99 18.98 2.60
CA ILE A 95 -6.05 18.06 3.23
C ILE A 95 -4.72 18.16 2.50
N ASP A 96 -3.66 18.52 3.24
CA ASP A 96 -2.28 18.50 2.73
C ASP A 96 -1.72 17.08 2.84
N ALA A 97 -2.04 16.27 1.83
CA ALA A 97 -1.60 14.89 1.76
C ALA A 97 -0.35 14.77 0.87
N LYS A 98 0.66 14.05 1.35
CA LYS A 98 1.87 13.71 0.60
C LYS A 98 1.77 12.28 0.09
N CYS A 99 2.02 12.08 -1.20
CA CYS A 99 2.16 10.75 -1.77
C CYS A 99 3.53 10.20 -1.38
N VAL A 100 3.57 9.06 -0.74
CA VAL A 100 4.79 8.41 -0.24
C VAL A 100 4.91 7.00 -0.82
N ALA A 101 6.13 6.57 -1.08
CA ALA A 101 6.39 5.19 -1.47
C ALA A 101 6.08 4.26 -0.29
N ALA A 102 5.36 3.18 -0.58
CA ALA A 102 4.91 2.21 0.42
C ALA A 102 5.28 0.78 0.01
N ASP A 103 5.30 -0.12 0.97
CA ASP A 103 5.42 -1.55 0.70
C ASP A 103 4.09 -2.11 0.20
N SER A 104 4.17 -3.04 -0.75
CA SER A 104 2.97 -3.68 -1.33
C SER A 104 2.33 -4.73 -0.41
N GLY A 105 3.04 -5.14 0.63
CA GLY A 105 2.59 -6.15 1.59
C GLY A 105 2.27 -7.50 0.96
N ALA A 106 1.38 -8.26 1.58
CA ALA A 106 1.02 -9.62 1.17
C ALA A 106 0.22 -9.67 -0.16
N ILE A 107 -0.35 -8.55 -0.61
CA ILE A 107 -1.09 -8.48 -1.89
C ILE A 107 -0.13 -8.57 -3.08
N GLY A 108 1.13 -8.15 -2.88
CA GLY A 108 2.15 -8.17 -3.93
C GLY A 108 2.08 -6.96 -4.85
N GLY A 109 2.91 -6.98 -5.89
CA GLY A 109 3.08 -5.85 -6.81
C GLY A 109 4.47 -5.21 -6.66
N SER A 110 4.90 -4.46 -7.66
CA SER A 110 6.22 -3.82 -7.70
C SER A 110 6.21 -2.39 -7.18
N ASN A 111 5.08 -1.71 -7.28
CA ASN A 111 4.94 -0.31 -6.93
C ASN A 111 3.70 -0.10 -6.08
N SER A 112 3.88 0.49 -4.92
CA SER A 112 2.79 0.92 -4.04
C SER A 112 3.06 2.33 -3.56
N ALA A 113 1.99 3.11 -3.42
CA ALA A 113 2.06 4.44 -2.87
C ALA A 113 0.85 4.71 -1.97
N GLU A 114 1.06 5.53 -0.97
CA GLU A 114 0.04 5.94 -0.02
C GLU A 114 -0.01 7.47 0.08
N PHE A 115 -1.20 8.00 0.25
CA PHE A 115 -1.37 9.42 0.57
C PHE A 115 -1.41 9.60 2.08
N MET A 116 -0.35 10.17 2.63
CA MET A 116 -0.17 10.35 4.06
C MET A 116 -0.31 11.82 4.46
N VAL A 117 -0.92 12.04 5.61
CA VAL A 117 -1.07 13.36 6.22
C VAL A 117 -0.18 13.43 7.45
N LYS A 118 0.66 14.45 7.54
CA LYS A 118 1.51 14.65 8.71
C LYS A 118 0.65 14.96 9.94
N SER A 119 0.81 14.16 10.99
CA SER A 119 0.08 14.31 12.25
C SER A 119 0.92 13.81 13.43
N GLU A 120 0.85 14.53 14.55
CA GLU A 120 1.53 14.10 15.78
C GLU A 120 0.85 12.89 16.45
N VAL A 121 -0.39 12.62 16.08
CA VAL A 121 -1.19 11.49 16.59
C VAL A 121 -1.27 10.35 15.58
N GLY A 122 -0.45 10.38 14.54
CA GLY A 122 -0.34 9.32 13.54
C GLY A 122 0.25 8.03 14.12
N GLU A 123 0.08 6.93 13.40
CA GLU A 123 0.60 5.62 13.81
C GLU A 123 1.85 5.20 13.04
N ASP A 124 2.02 5.73 11.82
CA ASP A 124 3.07 5.34 10.91
C ASP A 124 4.15 6.43 10.81
N ASP A 125 5.39 6.00 10.75
CA ASP A 125 6.52 6.90 10.55
C ASP A 125 6.81 7.06 9.05
N VAL A 126 6.98 8.31 8.63
CA VAL A 126 7.28 8.66 7.23
C VAL A 126 8.60 9.40 7.14
N VAL A 127 9.45 8.97 6.23
CA VAL A 127 10.75 9.58 5.95
C VAL A 127 10.62 10.55 4.79
N PHE A 128 11.11 11.77 4.96
CA PHE A 128 11.15 12.80 3.93
C PHE A 128 12.60 13.18 3.64
N CYS A 129 12.96 13.31 2.38
CA CYS A 129 14.25 13.88 2.02
C CYS A 129 14.24 15.40 2.23
N SER A 130 15.31 15.94 2.80
CA SER A 130 15.47 17.39 3.00
C SER A 130 15.91 18.15 1.73
N VAL A 131 16.27 17.41 0.66
CA VAL A 131 16.87 17.99 -0.55
C VAL A 131 15.96 17.81 -1.78
N CYS A 132 15.16 16.75 -1.84
CA CYS A 132 14.30 16.45 -2.97
C CYS A 132 12.91 16.02 -2.48
N ASP A 133 12.00 15.72 -3.42
CA ASP A 133 10.61 15.33 -3.13
C ASP A 133 10.45 13.87 -2.69
N TYR A 134 11.55 13.13 -2.46
CA TYR A 134 11.47 11.75 -2.00
C TYR A 134 10.77 11.66 -0.65
N ALA A 135 9.78 10.79 -0.57
CA ALA A 135 9.10 10.44 0.67
C ALA A 135 8.72 8.96 0.64
N ALA A 136 8.88 8.28 1.75
CA ALA A 136 8.55 6.86 1.89
C ALA A 136 8.11 6.56 3.32
N ASN A 137 7.27 5.53 3.50
CA ASN A 137 7.08 4.98 4.83
C ASN A 137 8.39 4.29 5.29
N ILE A 138 8.56 4.12 6.60
CA ILE A 138 9.82 3.63 7.16
C ILE A 138 10.19 2.23 6.65
N GLU A 139 9.21 1.41 6.32
CA GLU A 139 9.39 0.04 5.82
C GLU A 139 9.97 0.01 4.40
N LYS A 140 9.70 1.07 3.61
CA LYS A 140 10.13 1.20 2.22
C LYS A 140 11.27 2.22 2.03
N ALA A 141 11.61 2.97 3.08
CA ALA A 141 12.60 4.02 2.99
C ALA A 141 13.99 3.45 2.63
N GLU A 142 14.61 4.05 1.62
CA GLU A 142 15.97 3.73 1.20
C GLU A 142 16.88 4.92 1.51
N ALA A 143 18.04 4.65 2.10
CA ALA A 143 19.08 5.63 2.35
C ALA A 143 20.40 5.12 1.79
N THR A 144 21.18 6.03 1.22
CA THR A 144 22.56 5.72 0.90
C THR A 144 23.39 5.92 2.18
N PRO A 145 24.01 4.87 2.72
CA PRO A 145 24.86 5.02 3.88
C PRO A 145 26.03 5.95 3.56
N GLU A 146 26.38 6.83 4.50
CA GLU A 146 27.63 7.56 4.42
C GLU A 146 28.77 6.54 4.28
N LYS A 147 29.72 6.81 3.39
CA LYS A 147 30.90 5.97 3.31
C LYS A 147 31.61 6.09 4.65
N ALA A 148 31.59 5.01 5.41
CA ALA A 148 32.44 4.92 6.59
C ALA A 148 33.89 5.12 6.13
N GLU A 149 34.60 6.03 6.78
CA GLU A 149 36.06 6.06 6.65
C GLU A 149 36.53 4.65 7.00
N VAL A 150 37.26 4.02 6.08
CA VAL A 150 37.83 2.70 6.30
C VAL A 150 38.92 2.89 7.35
N GLU A 151 38.56 2.71 8.61
CA GLU A 151 39.58 2.57 9.65
C GLU A 151 40.44 1.35 9.32
N GLU A 152 41.77 1.47 9.41
CA GLU A 152 42.68 0.33 9.26
C GLU A 152 42.19 -0.78 10.21
N LEU A 153 41.91 -1.96 9.63
CA LEU A 153 41.53 -3.11 10.41
C LEU A 153 42.66 -3.41 11.43
N LEU A 154 42.34 -3.28 12.68
CA LEU A 154 43.24 -3.73 13.75
C LEU A 154 43.51 -5.24 13.63
N GLU A 155 44.71 -5.69 14.02
CA GLU A 155 45.00 -7.11 14.08
C GLU A 155 43.99 -7.84 14.96
N MET A 156 43.56 -9.02 14.53
CA MET A 156 42.61 -9.82 15.31
C MET A 156 43.20 -10.23 16.65
N GLU A 157 42.64 -9.73 17.74
CA GLU A 157 43.00 -10.09 19.10
C GLU A 157 41.94 -11.08 19.64
N LYS A 158 42.42 -12.13 20.30
CA LYS A 158 41.55 -13.12 20.95
C LYS A 158 41.16 -12.61 22.35
N VAL A 159 39.96 -12.11 22.48
CA VAL A 159 39.43 -11.60 23.75
C VAL A 159 38.54 -12.65 24.41
N ALA A 160 38.74 -12.85 25.72
CA ALA A 160 37.86 -13.71 26.51
C ALA A 160 36.51 -12.97 26.74
N THR A 161 35.41 -13.60 26.39
CA THR A 161 34.04 -13.08 26.58
C THR A 161 33.27 -13.93 27.57
N PRO A 162 33.58 -13.83 28.90
CA PRO A 162 33.05 -14.76 29.91
C PRO A 162 31.50 -14.73 30.03
N ASP A 163 30.86 -13.63 29.63
CA ASP A 163 29.43 -13.44 29.75
C ASP A 163 28.66 -13.67 28.43
N SER A 164 29.34 -14.01 27.33
CA SER A 164 28.67 -14.34 26.07
C SER A 164 28.17 -15.78 26.08
N ARG A 165 26.87 -15.98 25.95
CA ARG A 165 26.29 -17.29 25.66
C ARG A 165 26.46 -17.56 24.17
N GLY A 166 27.23 -18.59 23.83
CA GLY A 166 27.38 -19.11 22.48
C GLY A 166 26.08 -19.77 21.97
#